data_0d6e9e290ed1c89e1c5201bb97a2d613
#
_entry.id   0d6e9e290ed1c89e1c5201bb97a2d613
#
_cell.length_a   1.000
_cell.length_b   1.000
_cell.length_c   1.000
_cell.angle_alpha   90.00
_cell.angle_beta   90.00
_cell.angle_gamma   90.00
#
_symmetry.space_group_name_H-M   'P 1'
#
loop_
_entity.id
_entity.type
_entity.pdbx_description
1 polymer ?
#
loop_
_entity_poly.entity_id
_entity_poly.type
_entity_poly.pdbx_seq_one_letter_code
_entity_poly.pdbx_strand_id
1 'polypeptide(L)'
;MGTEKKENLEEMFDRLDQVIGTLEGEDVSLEEAFGLYDQGMKLIRRCNQTINEVEKKILVLDENGEKHEFKEEYTDRVEKIEKILKKYLPEKKGYQRTIMEAMEYSLMAGGKRLRPMLMWESYRLFGGEGAAIEPFMAAIEMIHTYSLVHDDLPAMDNDEYRRGRKTTHIVYGEDMGILAGDALLNYAFETASQAFDLEDTDFLRVGKAMQILAKKAGIYGMIGGQVVDVKAAGEVISGEKLLFIYELKTGALIESAMMIGAVLAGADEAQTASVERIAKKVGLAFQIQDDILDVTGSQEVLGKPIHSDEKNEKTTYVTWKGLEASRAEVERLSKEAVEELRGLKPADPFLEELLLSLIHREK
;
A
#
# COMPACT_ATOMS: atom_id res chain seq x y z
N MET A 1 29.79 -14.97 26.77
CA MET A 1 28.81 -14.15 26.06
C MET A 1 27.55 -14.98 25.99
N GLY A 2 26.58 -14.69 26.86
CA GLY A 2 25.32 -15.43 26.92
C GLY A 2 24.45 -15.12 25.75
N THR A 3 24.01 -16.13 25.03
CA THR A 3 22.92 -16.08 24.08
C THR A 3 21.65 -15.72 24.86
N GLU A 4 21.16 -14.46 24.75
CA GLU A 4 19.82 -14.13 25.19
C GLU A 4 18.84 -15.00 24.42
N LYS A 5 18.11 -15.83 25.16
CA LYS A 5 17.03 -16.66 24.63
C LYS A 5 15.97 -15.70 24.06
N LYS A 6 15.72 -15.71 22.76
CA LYS A 6 14.64 -14.94 22.18
C LYS A 6 13.34 -15.37 22.86
N GLU A 7 12.72 -14.46 23.57
CA GLU A 7 11.41 -14.62 24.20
C GLU A 7 10.38 -14.96 23.10
N ASN A 8 9.57 -15.98 23.31
CA ASN A 8 8.54 -16.36 22.33
C ASN A 8 7.30 -15.46 22.46
N LEU A 9 6.39 -15.54 21.49
CA LEU A 9 5.22 -14.67 21.41
C LEU A 9 4.26 -14.90 22.59
N GLU A 10 4.08 -16.16 23.03
CA GLU A 10 3.25 -16.51 24.17
C GLU A 10 3.80 -15.91 25.47
N GLU A 11 5.11 -16.02 25.71
CA GLU A 11 5.77 -15.43 26.88
C GLU A 11 5.62 -13.88 26.90
N MET A 12 5.59 -13.24 25.73
CA MET A 12 5.36 -11.79 25.63
C MET A 12 3.91 -11.40 25.91
N PHE A 13 2.92 -12.21 25.49
CA PHE A 13 1.51 -11.99 25.81
C PHE A 13 1.24 -12.20 27.28
N ASP A 14 1.75 -13.27 27.88
CA ASP A 14 1.62 -13.53 29.32
C ASP A 14 2.16 -12.36 30.18
N ARG A 15 3.28 -11.77 29.74
CA ARG A 15 3.85 -10.59 30.40
C ARG A 15 3.00 -9.33 30.18
N LEU A 16 2.40 -9.19 29.01
CA LEU A 16 1.50 -8.07 28.72
C LEU A 16 0.26 -8.15 29.61
N ASP A 17 -0.33 -9.34 29.75
CA ASP A 17 -1.47 -9.59 30.64
C ASP A 17 -1.14 -9.31 32.09
N GLN A 18 0.08 -9.69 32.55
CA GLN A 18 0.56 -9.34 33.89
C GLN A 18 0.69 -7.83 34.10
N VAL A 19 1.23 -7.10 33.12
CA VAL A 19 1.35 -5.63 33.16
C VAL A 19 -0.02 -4.97 33.22
N ILE A 20 -0.97 -5.44 32.40
CA ILE A 20 -2.36 -4.94 32.40
C ILE A 20 -3.03 -5.24 33.75
N GLY A 21 -2.96 -6.48 34.24
CA GLY A 21 -3.56 -6.86 35.50
C GLY A 21 -3.00 -6.09 36.71
N THR A 22 -1.70 -5.71 36.65
CA THR A 22 -1.10 -4.86 37.68
C THR A 22 -1.58 -3.41 37.58
N LEU A 23 -1.73 -2.88 36.34
CA LEU A 23 -2.26 -1.52 36.10
C LEU A 23 -3.71 -1.34 36.52
N GLU A 24 -4.52 -2.41 36.44
CA GLU A 24 -5.93 -2.42 36.89
C GLU A 24 -6.09 -2.57 38.40
N GLY A 25 -4.99 -2.78 39.14
CA GLY A 25 -5.01 -2.91 40.61
C GLY A 25 -5.30 -1.58 41.31
N GLU A 26 -6.07 -1.63 42.42
CA GLU A 26 -6.51 -0.44 43.17
C GLU A 26 -5.38 0.33 43.92
N ASP A 27 -4.17 -0.25 44.06
CA ASP A 27 -3.07 0.27 44.89
C ASP A 27 -1.83 0.71 44.09
N VAL A 28 -1.95 1.02 42.80
CA VAL A 28 -0.82 1.42 41.94
C VAL A 28 -0.58 2.91 42.02
N SER A 29 0.63 3.32 42.45
CA SER A 29 1.02 4.75 42.45
C SER A 29 1.15 5.30 41.03
N LEU A 30 1.01 6.62 40.86
CA LEU A 30 1.10 7.27 39.56
C LEU A 30 2.45 7.02 38.86
N GLU A 31 3.55 6.99 39.62
CA GLU A 31 4.90 6.71 39.10
C GLU A 31 5.03 5.25 38.62
N GLU A 32 4.47 4.30 39.36
CA GLU A 32 4.44 2.86 38.98
C GLU A 32 3.54 2.65 37.77
N ALA A 33 2.38 3.33 37.69
CA ALA A 33 1.49 3.26 36.53
C ALA A 33 2.19 3.76 35.26
N PHE A 34 2.96 4.84 35.29
CA PHE A 34 3.78 5.30 34.17
C PHE A 34 4.84 4.28 33.76
N GLY A 35 5.53 3.64 34.72
CA GLY A 35 6.52 2.61 34.48
C GLY A 35 5.92 1.38 33.80
N LEU A 36 4.77 0.92 34.30
CA LEU A 36 4.02 -0.21 33.75
C LEU A 36 3.48 0.08 32.36
N TYR A 37 2.97 1.30 32.11
CA TYR A 37 2.51 1.75 30.80
C TYR A 37 3.66 1.73 29.76
N ASP A 38 4.83 2.28 30.09
CA ASP A 38 6.00 2.26 29.21
C ASP A 38 6.47 0.82 28.93
N GLN A 39 6.43 -0.07 29.93
CA GLN A 39 6.74 -1.48 29.79
C GLN A 39 5.73 -2.19 28.87
N GLY A 40 4.43 -1.94 29.05
CA GLY A 40 3.35 -2.48 28.21
C GLY A 40 3.51 -2.04 26.75
N MET A 41 3.78 -0.76 26.52
CA MET A 41 4.01 -0.22 25.17
C MET A 41 5.25 -0.80 24.48
N LYS A 42 6.32 -1.10 25.23
CA LYS A 42 7.50 -1.79 24.70
C LYS A 42 7.20 -3.23 24.34
N LEU A 43 6.42 -3.95 25.17
CA LEU A 43 5.97 -5.31 24.89
C LEU A 43 5.08 -5.36 23.64
N ILE A 44 4.10 -4.47 23.52
CA ILE A 44 3.23 -4.36 22.32
C ILE A 44 4.05 -4.14 21.05
N ARG A 45 5.05 -3.26 21.07
CA ARG A 45 5.95 -3.06 19.92
C ARG A 45 6.72 -4.32 19.55
N ARG A 46 7.21 -5.07 20.55
CA ARG A 46 7.95 -6.33 20.34
C ARG A 46 7.00 -7.42 19.83
N CYS A 47 5.81 -7.55 20.38
CA CYS A 47 4.78 -8.47 19.89
C CYS A 47 4.46 -8.19 18.42
N ASN A 48 4.19 -6.94 18.06
CA ASN A 48 3.91 -6.55 16.68
C ASN A 48 5.09 -6.83 15.73
N GLN A 49 6.33 -6.62 16.18
CA GLN A 49 7.52 -7.01 15.39
C GLN A 49 7.60 -8.50 15.20
N THR A 50 7.36 -9.28 16.27
CA THR A 50 7.43 -10.75 16.22
C THR A 50 6.27 -11.32 15.41
N ILE A 51 5.05 -10.76 15.53
CA ILE A 51 3.90 -11.12 14.69
C ILE A 51 4.22 -10.87 13.23
N ASN A 52 4.75 -9.70 12.88
CA ASN A 52 5.19 -9.39 11.51
C ASN A 52 6.29 -10.35 11.00
N GLU A 53 7.23 -10.78 11.87
CA GLU A 53 8.24 -11.78 11.52
C GLU A 53 7.65 -13.20 11.39
N VAL A 54 6.64 -13.53 12.22
CA VAL A 54 5.93 -14.81 12.16
C VAL A 54 4.96 -14.81 10.97
N GLU A 55 4.23 -13.74 10.73
CA GLU A 55 3.43 -13.57 9.52
C GLU A 55 4.28 -13.67 8.25
N LYS A 56 5.45 -13.04 8.23
CA LYS A 56 6.45 -13.25 7.17
C LYS A 56 6.85 -14.71 7.03
N LYS A 57 6.88 -15.52 8.08
CA LYS A 57 7.24 -16.94 8.05
C LYS A 57 6.07 -17.88 7.75
N ILE A 58 4.86 -17.60 8.26
CA ILE A 58 3.65 -18.43 8.06
C ILE A 58 3.16 -18.36 6.61
N LEU A 59 3.27 -17.21 6.00
CA LEU A 59 3.02 -17.02 4.58
C LEU A 59 4.04 -17.74 3.66
N VAL A 60 5.06 -18.37 4.17
CA VAL A 60 6.11 -19.15 3.46
C VAL A 60 5.74 -20.63 3.29
N LEU A 61 4.69 -21.10 3.94
CA LEU A 61 4.26 -22.48 3.83
C LEU A 61 2.93 -22.54 3.10
N ASP A 62 2.84 -23.33 2.04
CA ASP A 62 1.57 -23.65 1.38
C ASP A 62 0.73 -24.60 2.26
N GLU A 63 -0.46 -24.99 1.81
CA GLU A 63 -1.34 -25.94 2.50
C GLU A 63 -0.67 -27.31 2.76
N ASN A 64 0.46 -27.60 2.11
CA ASN A 64 1.25 -28.82 2.28
C ASN A 64 2.50 -28.62 3.14
N GLY A 65 2.77 -27.39 3.63
CA GLY A 65 3.92 -27.06 4.47
C GLY A 65 5.24 -26.87 3.69
N GLU A 66 5.18 -26.65 2.38
CA GLU A 66 6.35 -26.36 1.56
C GLU A 66 6.63 -24.85 1.44
N LYS A 67 7.91 -24.47 1.38
CA LYS A 67 8.34 -23.07 1.18
C LYS A 67 7.93 -22.59 -0.20
N HIS A 68 7.20 -21.48 -0.27
CA HIS A 68 6.85 -20.86 -1.54
C HIS A 68 7.97 -19.90 -1.99
N GLU A 69 8.64 -20.21 -3.11
CA GLU A 69 9.71 -19.36 -3.71
C GLU A 69 9.23 -17.91 -3.92
N PHE A 70 7.99 -17.72 -4.39
CA PHE A 70 7.36 -16.42 -4.60
C PHE A 70 7.49 -15.49 -3.40
N LYS A 71 7.37 -16.01 -2.19
CA LYS A 71 7.36 -15.17 -1.01
C LYS A 71 8.75 -14.71 -0.55
N GLU A 72 9.76 -15.56 -0.70
CA GLU A 72 11.13 -15.13 -0.48
C GLU A 72 11.49 -14.04 -1.51
N GLU A 73 11.15 -14.25 -2.78
CA GLU A 73 11.34 -13.25 -3.85
C GLU A 73 10.58 -11.95 -3.61
N TYR A 74 9.33 -12.02 -3.13
CA TYR A 74 8.54 -10.83 -2.80
C TYR A 74 9.21 -10.02 -1.70
N THR A 75 9.69 -10.68 -0.64
CA THR A 75 10.37 -10.03 0.48
C THR A 75 11.66 -9.35 0.02
N ASP A 76 12.47 -10.02 -0.77
CA ASP A 76 13.70 -9.46 -1.34
C ASP A 76 13.44 -8.22 -2.21
N ARG A 77 12.37 -8.27 -3.01
CA ARG A 77 11.95 -7.12 -3.83
C ARG A 77 11.48 -5.95 -2.98
N VAL A 78 10.70 -6.21 -1.92
CA VAL A 78 10.28 -5.16 -0.97
C VAL A 78 11.49 -4.51 -0.33
N GLU A 79 12.51 -5.27 0.11
CA GLU A 79 13.73 -4.71 0.68
C GLU A 79 14.51 -3.83 -0.31
N LYS A 80 14.56 -4.23 -1.58
CA LYS A 80 15.18 -3.42 -2.64
C LYS A 80 14.40 -2.12 -2.87
N ILE A 81 13.06 -2.19 -2.92
CA ILE A 81 12.19 -1.02 -3.04
C ILE A 81 12.40 -0.07 -1.85
N GLU A 82 12.43 -0.59 -0.63
CA GLU A 82 12.70 0.23 0.58
C GLU A 82 14.06 0.96 0.51
N LYS A 83 15.09 0.33 -0.07
CA LYS A 83 16.38 0.98 -0.31
C LYS A 83 16.27 2.09 -1.36
N ILE A 84 15.49 1.85 -2.44
CA ILE A 84 15.21 2.88 -3.46
C ILE A 84 14.45 4.05 -2.83
N LEU A 85 13.40 3.81 -2.05
CA LEU A 85 12.66 4.88 -1.38
C LEU A 85 13.57 5.73 -0.50
N LYS A 86 14.45 5.10 0.29
CA LYS A 86 15.43 5.80 1.14
C LYS A 86 16.42 6.63 0.34
N LYS A 87 16.86 6.14 -0.81
CA LYS A 87 17.80 6.85 -1.72
C LYS A 87 17.23 8.17 -2.21
N TYR A 88 15.91 8.21 -2.47
CA TYR A 88 15.21 9.39 -3.01
C TYR A 88 14.55 10.27 -1.95
N LEU A 89 14.72 9.99 -0.66
CA LEU A 89 14.29 10.90 0.40
C LEU A 89 15.17 12.16 0.45
N PRO A 90 14.58 13.34 0.75
CA PRO A 90 15.34 14.57 0.86
C PRO A 90 16.25 14.53 2.09
N GLU A 91 17.42 15.18 1.98
CA GLU A 91 18.34 15.36 3.10
C GLU A 91 17.73 16.29 4.15
N LYS A 92 17.65 15.83 5.41
CA LYS A 92 17.03 16.56 6.53
C LYS A 92 17.90 17.71 7.01
N LYS A 93 17.82 18.85 6.34
CA LYS A 93 18.61 20.05 6.64
C LYS A 93 17.79 21.33 6.50
N GLY A 94 18.32 22.43 7.01
CA GLY A 94 17.72 23.76 6.91
C GLY A 94 16.56 23.98 7.88
N TYR A 95 15.89 25.13 7.77
CA TYR A 95 14.77 25.50 8.62
C TYR A 95 13.51 24.66 8.36
N GLN A 96 13.40 24.06 7.16
CA GLN A 96 12.32 23.18 6.72
C GLN A 96 12.52 21.72 7.12
N ARG A 97 13.49 21.40 7.96
CA ARG A 97 13.83 20.02 8.37
C ARG A 97 12.61 19.22 8.87
N THR A 98 11.70 19.86 9.60
CA THR A 98 10.52 19.22 10.17
C THR A 98 9.63 18.60 9.08
N ILE A 99 9.47 19.27 7.93
CA ILE A 99 8.67 18.71 6.84
C ILE A 99 9.33 17.47 6.22
N MET A 100 10.65 17.46 6.09
CA MET A 100 11.41 16.30 5.59
C MET A 100 11.31 15.11 6.55
N GLU A 101 11.30 15.36 7.86
CA GLU A 101 11.07 14.35 8.89
C GLU A 101 9.66 13.77 8.82
N ALA A 102 8.63 14.61 8.60
CA ALA A 102 7.24 14.18 8.44
C ALA A 102 7.03 13.38 7.15
N MET A 103 7.66 13.77 6.03
CA MET A 103 7.66 13.01 4.78
C MET A 103 8.26 11.62 4.96
N GLU A 104 9.46 11.53 5.55
CA GLU A 104 10.11 10.24 5.82
C GLU A 104 9.29 9.39 6.79
N TYR A 105 8.76 9.99 7.86
CA TYR A 105 7.89 9.31 8.83
C TYR A 105 6.73 8.60 8.14
N SER A 106 6.07 9.28 7.21
CA SER A 106 4.92 8.76 6.47
C SER A 106 5.33 7.74 5.41
N LEU A 107 6.34 8.06 4.58
CA LEU A 107 6.78 7.20 3.49
C LEU A 107 7.37 5.88 4.01
N MET A 108 8.11 5.92 5.10
CA MET A 108 8.77 4.75 5.70
C MET A 108 7.92 4.07 6.79
N ALA A 109 6.61 4.32 6.83
CA ALA A 109 5.69 3.67 7.76
C ALA A 109 5.42 2.18 7.44
N GLY A 110 6.09 1.62 6.44
CA GLY A 110 5.88 0.24 5.98
C GLY A 110 4.78 0.12 4.92
N GLY A 111 4.39 -1.10 4.64
CA GLY A 111 3.36 -1.43 3.65
C GLY A 111 3.84 -2.45 2.63
N LYS A 112 2.92 -2.95 1.81
CA LYS A 112 3.18 -4.00 0.81
C LYS A 112 4.01 -3.53 -0.40
N ARG A 113 4.26 -2.22 -0.54
CA ARG A 113 4.99 -1.61 -1.66
C ARG A 113 4.51 -2.09 -3.04
N LEU A 114 3.23 -2.30 -3.17
CA LEU A 114 2.61 -2.92 -4.32
C LEU A 114 2.80 -2.12 -5.61
N ARG A 115 2.59 -0.81 -5.55
CA ARG A 115 2.67 0.05 -6.74
C ARG A 115 4.08 0.10 -7.34
N PRO A 116 5.15 0.37 -6.59
CA PRO A 116 6.50 0.27 -7.12
C PRO A 116 6.87 -1.16 -7.54
N MET A 117 6.33 -2.20 -6.89
CA MET A 117 6.52 -3.59 -7.28
C MET A 117 5.94 -3.88 -8.66
N LEU A 118 4.66 -3.53 -8.89
CA LEU A 118 3.99 -3.69 -10.18
C LEU A 118 4.69 -2.90 -11.29
N MET A 119 5.17 -1.70 -10.97
CA MET A 119 5.94 -0.88 -11.91
C MET A 119 7.23 -1.58 -12.32
N TRP A 120 7.97 -2.10 -11.35
CA TRP A 120 9.24 -2.78 -11.59
C TRP A 120 9.05 -4.07 -12.40
N GLU A 121 8.07 -4.91 -12.03
CA GLU A 121 7.81 -6.16 -12.76
C GLU A 121 7.27 -5.91 -14.18
N SER A 122 6.45 -4.88 -14.36
CA SER A 122 6.04 -4.45 -15.70
C SER A 122 7.23 -3.95 -16.54
N TYR A 123 8.19 -3.25 -15.94
CA TYR A 123 9.43 -2.83 -16.59
C TYR A 123 10.26 -4.05 -17.04
N ARG A 124 10.43 -5.03 -16.15
CA ARG A 124 11.15 -6.27 -16.45
C ARG A 124 10.45 -7.11 -17.53
N LEU A 125 9.12 -7.17 -17.54
CA LEU A 125 8.33 -7.88 -18.53
C LEU A 125 8.68 -7.46 -19.97
N PHE A 126 8.94 -6.17 -20.19
CA PHE A 126 9.34 -5.64 -21.49
C PHE A 126 10.86 -5.56 -21.69
N GLY A 127 11.65 -6.22 -20.83
CA GLY A 127 13.11 -6.28 -20.93
C GLY A 127 13.80 -5.00 -20.52
N GLY A 128 13.15 -4.19 -19.67
CA GLY A 128 13.75 -2.97 -19.11
C GLY A 128 14.87 -3.31 -18.13
N GLU A 129 15.98 -2.64 -18.29
CA GLU A 129 17.17 -2.72 -17.46
C GLU A 129 17.67 -1.30 -17.11
N GLY A 130 18.33 -1.14 -15.98
CA GLY A 130 18.92 0.14 -15.59
C GLY A 130 18.08 0.93 -14.59
N ALA A 131 18.59 2.14 -14.26
CA ALA A 131 18.15 2.93 -13.12
C ALA A 131 16.97 3.89 -13.42
N ALA A 132 16.57 4.08 -14.67
CA ALA A 132 15.54 5.06 -15.04
C ALA A 132 14.17 4.79 -14.40
N ILE A 133 13.91 3.57 -13.96
CA ILE A 133 12.69 3.17 -13.25
C ILE A 133 12.65 3.63 -11.79
N GLU A 134 13.82 3.73 -11.11
CA GLU A 134 13.90 3.96 -9.67
C GLU A 134 13.24 5.28 -9.23
N PRO A 135 13.49 6.45 -9.90
CA PRO A 135 12.84 7.71 -9.53
C PRO A 135 11.30 7.60 -9.63
N PHE A 136 10.77 6.87 -10.62
CA PHE A 136 9.35 6.67 -10.77
C PHE A 136 8.75 5.71 -9.71
N MET A 137 9.51 4.68 -9.31
CA MET A 137 9.11 3.80 -8.20
C MET A 137 8.99 4.59 -6.89
N ALA A 138 9.93 5.49 -6.62
CA ALA A 138 9.88 6.37 -5.45
C ALA A 138 8.72 7.36 -5.57
N ALA A 139 8.54 7.99 -6.73
CA ALA A 139 7.50 8.97 -6.97
C ALA A 139 6.09 8.40 -6.80
N ILE A 140 5.81 7.24 -7.34
CA ILE A 140 4.46 6.65 -7.23
C ILE A 140 4.13 6.25 -5.78
N GLU A 141 5.12 5.82 -5.00
CA GLU A 141 4.91 5.52 -3.59
C GLU A 141 4.75 6.81 -2.76
N MET A 142 5.44 7.91 -3.10
CA MET A 142 5.21 9.23 -2.52
C MET A 142 3.80 9.74 -2.82
N ILE A 143 3.33 9.57 -4.07
CA ILE A 143 1.95 9.91 -4.47
C ILE A 143 0.93 9.08 -3.69
N HIS A 144 1.14 7.79 -3.54
CA HIS A 144 0.29 6.97 -2.70
C HIS A 144 0.33 7.40 -1.24
N THR A 145 1.51 7.73 -0.71
CA THR A 145 1.69 8.11 0.69
C THR A 145 1.01 9.45 0.99
N TYR A 146 1.12 10.45 0.11
CA TYR A 146 0.44 11.72 0.33
C TYR A 146 -1.08 11.55 0.44
N SER A 147 -1.66 10.69 -0.40
CA SER A 147 -3.11 10.46 -0.35
C SER A 147 -3.53 9.87 0.99
N LEU A 148 -2.72 8.97 1.57
CA LEU A 148 -2.98 8.41 2.89
C LEU A 148 -2.81 9.46 4.00
N VAL A 149 -1.78 10.32 3.90
CA VAL A 149 -1.55 11.40 4.88
C VAL A 149 -2.72 12.39 4.90
N HIS A 150 -3.26 12.72 3.72
CA HIS A 150 -4.42 13.62 3.62
C HIS A 150 -5.72 12.93 4.02
N ASP A 151 -5.90 11.64 3.69
CA ASP A 151 -7.08 10.87 4.12
C ASP A 151 -7.16 10.79 5.65
N ASP A 152 -6.02 10.68 6.35
CA ASP A 152 -5.97 10.61 7.81
C ASP A 152 -6.33 11.92 8.53
N LEU A 153 -6.33 13.08 7.83
CA LEU A 153 -6.58 14.38 8.45
C LEU A 153 -7.97 14.48 9.11
N PRO A 154 -8.14 15.35 10.15
CA PRO A 154 -9.43 15.56 10.79
C PRO A 154 -10.56 16.01 9.87
N ALA A 155 -10.23 16.67 8.76
CA ALA A 155 -11.19 17.10 7.73
C ALA A 155 -11.63 15.97 6.79
N MET A 156 -11.01 14.77 6.88
CA MET A 156 -11.25 13.60 6.05
C MET A 156 -11.70 12.43 6.94
N ASP A 157 -10.92 11.34 7.07
CA ASP A 157 -11.29 10.16 7.84
C ASP A 157 -11.05 10.32 9.34
N ASN A 158 -10.22 11.30 9.75
CA ASN A 158 -9.81 11.58 11.13
C ASN A 158 -9.23 10.35 11.85
N ASP A 159 -8.34 9.64 11.17
CA ASP A 159 -7.72 8.44 11.70
C ASP A 159 -6.50 8.78 12.56
N GLU A 160 -6.49 8.31 13.82
CA GLU A 160 -5.33 8.49 14.71
C GLU A 160 -4.20 7.50 14.45
N TYR A 161 -4.50 6.34 13.85
CA TYR A 161 -3.55 5.26 13.62
C TYR A 161 -3.65 4.70 12.19
N ARG A 162 -2.49 4.46 11.57
CA ARG A 162 -2.35 3.77 10.29
C ARG A 162 -1.17 2.81 10.35
N ARG A 163 -1.39 1.55 9.93
CA ARG A 163 -0.36 0.49 9.96
C ARG A 163 0.28 0.32 11.34
N GLY A 164 -0.52 0.41 12.42
CA GLY A 164 -0.06 0.28 13.80
C GLY A 164 0.79 1.45 14.34
N ARG A 165 0.87 2.57 13.61
CA ARG A 165 1.58 3.79 14.02
C ARG A 165 0.61 4.97 14.06
N LYS A 166 0.90 5.96 14.92
CA LYS A 166 0.17 7.24 14.90
C LYS A 166 0.30 7.90 13.53
N THR A 167 -0.78 8.50 13.07
CA THR A 167 -0.82 9.22 11.79
C THR A 167 0.02 10.51 11.85
N THR A 168 0.35 11.05 10.70
CA THR A 168 1.28 12.19 10.59
C THR A 168 0.75 13.41 11.32
N HIS A 169 -0.55 13.71 11.22
CA HIS A 169 -1.15 14.85 11.88
C HIS A 169 -1.18 14.70 13.43
N ILE A 170 -1.24 13.47 13.95
CA ILE A 170 -1.14 13.23 15.41
C ILE A 170 0.28 13.43 15.93
N VAL A 171 1.30 13.13 15.12
CA VAL A 171 2.71 13.22 15.56
C VAL A 171 3.28 14.63 15.38
N TYR A 172 2.95 15.29 14.26
CA TYR A 172 3.55 16.57 13.85
C TYR A 172 2.60 17.76 13.91
N GLY A 173 1.30 17.55 14.13
CA GLY A 173 0.27 18.56 14.03
C GLY A 173 -0.48 18.54 12.69
N GLU A 174 -1.70 19.07 12.69
CA GLU A 174 -2.58 19.08 11.52
C GLU A 174 -1.98 19.91 10.37
N ASP A 175 -1.41 21.07 10.67
CA ASP A 175 -0.71 21.95 9.73
C ASP A 175 0.45 21.24 9.04
N MET A 176 1.25 20.49 9.80
CA MET A 176 2.34 19.68 9.24
C MET A 176 1.81 18.45 8.49
N GLY A 177 0.68 17.88 8.87
CA GLY A 177 0.00 16.83 8.11
C GLY A 177 -0.39 17.29 6.72
N ILE A 178 -1.00 18.48 6.62
CA ILE A 178 -1.37 19.11 5.33
C ILE A 178 -0.12 19.34 4.49
N LEU A 179 0.88 20.05 5.05
CA LEU A 179 2.10 20.38 4.32
C LEU A 179 2.93 19.14 3.94
N ALA A 180 2.92 18.06 4.74
CA ALA A 180 3.62 16.82 4.41
C ALA A 180 2.99 16.12 3.20
N GLY A 181 1.66 16.13 3.10
CA GLY A 181 0.97 15.63 1.92
C GLY A 181 1.32 16.43 0.67
N ASP A 182 1.24 17.77 0.74
CA ASP A 182 1.61 18.67 -0.36
C ASP A 182 3.07 18.48 -0.77
N ALA A 183 3.97 18.37 0.21
CA ALA A 183 5.40 18.17 -0.02
C ALA A 183 5.67 16.83 -0.69
N LEU A 184 5.04 15.73 -0.24
CA LEU A 184 5.17 14.41 -0.86
C LEU A 184 4.66 14.41 -2.30
N LEU A 185 3.51 15.06 -2.57
CA LEU A 185 2.95 15.16 -3.92
C LEU A 185 3.89 15.93 -4.86
N ASN A 186 4.34 17.12 -4.44
CA ASN A 186 5.24 17.92 -5.28
C ASN A 186 6.60 17.23 -5.45
N TYR A 187 7.17 16.69 -4.37
CA TYR A 187 8.47 16.03 -4.39
C TYR A 187 8.46 14.73 -5.20
N ALA A 188 7.31 14.09 -5.36
CA ALA A 188 7.16 12.95 -6.26
C ALA A 188 7.47 13.35 -7.72
N PHE A 189 6.97 14.49 -8.19
CA PHE A 189 7.27 14.97 -9.55
C PHE A 189 8.72 15.45 -9.68
N GLU A 190 9.25 16.11 -8.65
CA GLU A 190 10.67 16.48 -8.58
C GLU A 190 11.55 15.23 -8.65
N THR A 191 11.21 14.18 -7.90
CA THR A 191 11.92 12.89 -7.90
C THR A 191 11.83 12.20 -9.27
N ALA A 192 10.63 12.08 -9.85
CA ALA A 192 10.45 11.45 -11.17
C ALA A 192 11.23 12.19 -12.26
N SER A 193 11.34 13.53 -12.18
CA SER A 193 12.10 14.33 -13.14
C SER A 193 13.59 14.05 -13.14
N GLN A 194 14.16 13.50 -12.04
CA GLN A 194 15.56 13.09 -11.98
C GLN A 194 15.93 12.00 -13.00
N ALA A 195 14.92 11.29 -13.53
CA ALA A 195 15.15 10.33 -14.61
C ALA A 195 15.70 10.98 -15.89
N PHE A 196 15.47 12.29 -16.10
CA PHE A 196 16.05 13.04 -17.22
C PHE A 196 17.55 13.28 -17.07
N ASP A 197 18.11 13.22 -15.85
CA ASP A 197 19.51 13.48 -15.56
C ASP A 197 20.38 12.20 -15.65
N LEU A 198 19.76 11.02 -15.86
CA LEU A 198 20.46 9.76 -15.94
C LEU A 198 21.07 9.56 -17.34
N GLU A 199 22.29 9.01 -17.37
CA GLU A 199 22.96 8.63 -18.61
C GLU A 199 22.15 7.57 -19.37
N ASP A 200 22.21 7.60 -20.70
CA ASP A 200 21.52 6.68 -21.62
C ASP A 200 19.98 6.66 -21.50
N THR A 201 19.39 7.74 -20.98
CA THR A 201 17.93 7.85 -20.82
C THR A 201 17.25 8.26 -22.13
N ASP A 202 16.18 7.53 -22.47
CA ASP A 202 15.27 7.92 -23.55
C ASP A 202 14.29 9.00 -23.04
N PHE A 203 14.58 10.26 -23.34
CA PHE A 203 13.78 11.42 -22.90
C PHE A 203 12.31 11.32 -23.34
N LEU A 204 12.02 10.71 -24.48
CA LEU A 204 10.65 10.57 -24.95
C LEU A 204 9.87 9.59 -24.06
N ARG A 205 10.48 8.47 -23.66
CA ARG A 205 9.88 7.51 -22.75
C ARG A 205 9.67 8.10 -21.36
N VAL A 206 10.68 8.84 -20.84
CA VAL A 206 10.55 9.55 -19.56
C VAL A 206 9.45 10.59 -19.63
N GLY A 207 9.35 11.37 -20.72
CA GLY A 207 8.27 12.34 -20.92
C GLY A 207 6.88 11.69 -20.93
N LYS A 208 6.72 10.54 -21.61
CA LYS A 208 5.47 9.77 -21.60
C LYS A 208 5.14 9.21 -20.20
N ALA A 209 6.14 8.69 -19.48
CA ALA A 209 5.99 8.20 -18.11
C ALA A 209 5.53 9.32 -17.17
N MET A 210 6.11 10.53 -17.28
CA MET A 210 5.67 11.72 -16.53
C MET A 210 4.21 12.09 -16.83
N GLN A 211 3.80 12.06 -18.10
CA GLN A 211 2.41 12.33 -18.48
C GLN A 211 1.44 11.33 -17.87
N ILE A 212 1.78 10.04 -17.87
CA ILE A 212 0.97 8.97 -17.24
C ILE A 212 0.87 9.23 -15.75
N LEU A 213 1.99 9.45 -15.07
CA LEU A 213 2.04 9.72 -13.63
C LEU A 213 1.13 10.89 -13.25
N ALA A 214 1.29 12.03 -13.95
CA ALA A 214 0.52 13.24 -13.68
C ALA A 214 -0.98 13.06 -13.94
N LYS A 215 -1.36 12.41 -15.06
CA LYS A 215 -2.76 12.20 -15.40
C LYS A 215 -3.46 11.25 -14.44
N LYS A 216 -2.82 10.11 -14.13
CA LYS A 216 -3.41 9.05 -13.28
C LYS A 216 -3.44 9.44 -11.78
N ALA A 217 -2.53 10.29 -11.32
CA ALA A 217 -2.59 10.85 -9.97
C ALA A 217 -3.59 12.00 -9.83
N GLY A 218 -3.90 12.70 -10.91
CA GLY A 218 -4.65 13.95 -10.94
C GLY A 218 -6.17 13.82 -10.95
N ILE A 219 -6.84 14.88 -11.42
CA ILE A 219 -8.32 15.00 -11.45
C ILE A 219 -9.01 14.00 -12.38
N TYR A 220 -8.30 13.44 -13.36
CA TYR A 220 -8.76 12.37 -14.25
C TYR A 220 -8.31 10.97 -13.77
N GLY A 221 -7.82 10.87 -12.55
CA GLY A 221 -7.37 9.66 -11.89
C GLY A 221 -7.72 9.68 -10.41
N MET A 222 -6.73 9.39 -9.55
CA MET A 222 -6.92 9.17 -8.12
C MET A 222 -7.65 10.30 -7.40
N ILE A 223 -7.27 11.57 -7.63
CA ILE A 223 -7.94 12.72 -7.00
C ILE A 223 -9.41 12.81 -7.45
N GLY A 224 -9.70 12.54 -8.74
CA GLY A 224 -11.06 12.51 -9.24
C GLY A 224 -11.93 11.46 -8.57
N GLY A 225 -11.40 10.25 -8.36
CA GLY A 225 -12.06 9.18 -7.62
C GLY A 225 -12.30 9.55 -6.16
N GLN A 226 -11.29 10.13 -5.51
CA GLN A 226 -11.38 10.57 -4.11
C GLN A 226 -12.45 11.65 -3.89
N VAL A 227 -12.57 12.63 -4.80
CA VAL A 227 -13.62 13.66 -4.73
C VAL A 227 -15.01 13.03 -4.73
N VAL A 228 -15.23 12.03 -5.60
CA VAL A 228 -16.53 11.36 -5.70
C VAL A 228 -16.80 10.49 -4.46
N ASP A 229 -15.77 9.82 -3.92
CA ASP A 229 -15.87 9.02 -2.69
C ASP A 229 -16.24 9.88 -1.48
N VAL A 230 -15.53 10.98 -1.26
CA VAL A 230 -15.81 11.92 -0.16
C VAL A 230 -17.22 12.54 -0.27
N LYS A 231 -17.65 12.89 -1.50
CA LYS A 231 -19.00 13.43 -1.72
C LYS A 231 -20.10 12.39 -1.59
N ALA A 232 -19.77 11.11 -1.68
CA ALA A 232 -20.70 9.99 -1.55
C ALA A 232 -20.82 9.49 -0.09
N ALA A 233 -20.06 10.01 0.84
CA ALA A 233 -20.09 9.60 2.24
C ALA A 233 -21.50 9.78 2.83
N GLY A 234 -22.07 8.70 3.42
CA GLY A 234 -23.42 8.69 3.98
C GLY A 234 -24.55 8.63 2.95
N GLU A 235 -24.26 8.40 1.66
CA GLU A 235 -25.26 8.25 0.61
C GLU A 235 -25.25 6.84 0.00
N VAL A 236 -26.42 6.32 -0.36
CA VAL A 236 -26.53 5.13 -1.23
C VAL A 236 -26.28 5.57 -2.66
N ILE A 237 -25.23 5.06 -3.27
CA ILE A 237 -24.81 5.43 -4.64
C ILE A 237 -25.17 4.34 -5.67
N SER A 238 -25.24 4.75 -6.95
CA SER A 238 -25.42 3.79 -8.04
C SER A 238 -24.18 2.94 -8.25
N GLY A 239 -24.35 1.72 -8.79
CA GLY A 239 -23.21 0.87 -9.17
C GLY A 239 -22.26 1.51 -10.16
N GLU A 240 -22.76 2.37 -11.08
CA GLU A 240 -21.90 3.14 -12.01
C GLU A 240 -20.98 4.10 -11.25
N LYS A 241 -21.52 4.83 -10.26
CA LYS A 241 -20.74 5.76 -9.42
C LYS A 241 -19.74 4.99 -8.54
N LEU A 242 -20.13 3.82 -8.02
CA LEU A 242 -19.24 2.94 -7.27
C LEU A 242 -18.06 2.45 -8.11
N LEU A 243 -18.32 1.94 -9.31
CA LEU A 243 -17.26 1.52 -10.23
C LEU A 243 -16.33 2.67 -10.61
N PHE A 244 -16.87 3.88 -10.83
CA PHE A 244 -16.05 5.07 -11.08
C PHE A 244 -15.09 5.36 -9.92
N ILE A 245 -15.55 5.24 -8.65
CA ILE A 245 -14.70 5.41 -7.47
C ILE A 245 -13.59 4.35 -7.48
N TYR A 246 -13.92 3.07 -7.69
CA TYR A 246 -12.95 1.97 -7.67
C TYR A 246 -11.90 2.10 -8.77
N GLU A 247 -12.33 2.43 -9.99
CA GLU A 247 -11.44 2.62 -11.13
C GLU A 247 -10.48 3.79 -10.89
N LEU A 248 -10.94 4.90 -10.35
CA LEU A 248 -10.11 6.09 -10.24
C LEU A 248 -9.36 6.19 -8.91
N LYS A 249 -10.05 6.03 -7.77
CA LYS A 249 -9.40 6.17 -6.45
C LYS A 249 -8.28 5.16 -6.25
N THR A 250 -8.51 3.91 -6.62
CA THR A 250 -7.57 2.81 -6.41
C THR A 250 -6.91 2.36 -7.71
N GLY A 251 -7.70 2.11 -8.75
CA GLY A 251 -7.25 1.54 -10.02
C GLY A 251 -6.25 2.44 -10.75
N ALA A 252 -6.49 3.75 -10.79
CA ALA A 252 -5.65 4.66 -11.56
C ALA A 252 -4.16 4.62 -11.21
N LEU A 253 -3.79 4.45 -9.92
CA LEU A 253 -2.38 4.33 -9.53
C LEU A 253 -1.80 2.93 -9.83
N ILE A 254 -2.61 1.88 -9.88
CA ILE A 254 -2.20 0.55 -10.34
C ILE A 254 -1.93 0.59 -11.85
N GLU A 255 -2.83 1.21 -12.62
CA GLU A 255 -2.65 1.47 -14.04
C GLU A 255 -1.38 2.30 -14.30
N SER A 256 -1.21 3.41 -13.56
CA SER A 256 -0.02 4.26 -13.65
C SER A 256 1.26 3.47 -13.44
N ALA A 257 1.31 2.63 -12.41
CA ALA A 257 2.48 1.82 -12.07
C ALA A 257 2.87 0.90 -13.24
N MET A 258 1.92 0.09 -13.72
CA MET A 258 2.21 -0.89 -14.76
C MET A 258 2.51 -0.22 -16.11
N MET A 259 1.76 0.82 -16.49
CA MET A 259 2.00 1.57 -17.73
C MET A 259 3.36 2.27 -17.76
N ILE A 260 3.77 2.90 -16.65
CA ILE A 260 5.08 3.56 -16.55
C ILE A 260 6.20 2.55 -16.72
N GLY A 261 6.12 1.39 -16.03
CA GLY A 261 7.08 0.31 -16.20
C GLY A 261 7.22 -0.12 -17.67
N ALA A 262 6.09 -0.39 -18.33
CA ALA A 262 6.06 -0.80 -19.74
C ALA A 262 6.66 0.28 -20.68
N VAL A 263 6.25 1.55 -20.52
CA VAL A 263 6.72 2.66 -21.36
C VAL A 263 8.21 2.90 -21.20
N LEU A 264 8.74 2.91 -19.98
CA LEU A 264 10.17 3.08 -19.73
C LEU A 264 11.00 1.93 -20.32
N ALA A 265 10.47 0.72 -20.35
CA ALA A 265 11.10 -0.44 -20.99
C ALA A 265 10.98 -0.43 -22.52
N GLY A 266 10.19 0.48 -23.10
CA GLY A 266 10.04 0.64 -24.55
C GLY A 266 8.89 -0.12 -25.16
N ALA A 267 7.87 -0.48 -24.37
CA ALA A 267 6.61 -0.99 -24.90
C ALA A 267 5.97 0.00 -25.88
N ASP A 268 5.44 -0.51 -26.98
CA ASP A 268 4.70 0.31 -27.94
C ASP A 268 3.30 0.71 -27.40
N GLU A 269 2.55 1.49 -28.21
CA GLU A 269 1.24 1.99 -27.78
C GLU A 269 0.22 0.86 -27.60
N ALA A 270 0.25 -0.18 -28.43
CA ALA A 270 -0.67 -1.32 -28.33
C ALA A 270 -0.37 -2.16 -27.08
N GLN A 271 0.91 -2.40 -26.80
CA GLN A 271 1.38 -3.09 -25.61
C GLN A 271 1.03 -2.30 -24.33
N THR A 272 1.27 -0.98 -24.35
CA THR A 272 0.93 -0.10 -23.21
C THR A 272 -0.58 -0.09 -22.96
N ALA A 273 -1.41 -0.05 -24.00
CA ALA A 273 -2.86 -0.14 -23.86
C ALA A 273 -3.33 -1.52 -23.33
N SER A 274 -2.64 -2.61 -23.68
CA SER A 274 -2.93 -3.92 -23.10
C SER A 274 -2.56 -3.97 -21.61
N VAL A 275 -1.40 -3.42 -21.24
CA VAL A 275 -1.00 -3.29 -19.82
C VAL A 275 -2.02 -2.46 -19.03
N GLU A 276 -2.55 -1.37 -19.59
CA GLU A 276 -3.59 -0.57 -18.97
C GLU A 276 -4.87 -1.38 -18.71
N ARG A 277 -5.32 -2.18 -19.70
CA ARG A 277 -6.51 -3.04 -19.52
C ARG A 277 -6.31 -4.11 -18.46
N ILE A 278 -5.13 -4.74 -18.40
CA ILE A 278 -4.76 -5.71 -17.37
C ILE A 278 -4.80 -5.04 -16.00
N ALA A 279 -4.11 -3.91 -15.86
CA ALA A 279 -4.05 -3.16 -14.60
C ALA A 279 -5.43 -2.69 -14.11
N LYS A 280 -6.33 -2.29 -15.03
CA LYS A 280 -7.71 -1.93 -14.74
C LYS A 280 -8.49 -3.11 -14.15
N LYS A 281 -8.39 -4.30 -14.75
CA LYS A 281 -9.04 -5.51 -14.25
C LYS A 281 -8.51 -5.90 -12.86
N VAL A 282 -7.19 -5.86 -12.68
CA VAL A 282 -6.54 -6.14 -11.39
C VAL A 282 -6.97 -5.13 -10.33
N GLY A 283 -7.00 -3.85 -10.62
CA GLY A 283 -7.42 -2.80 -9.70
C GLY A 283 -8.87 -2.95 -9.25
N LEU A 284 -9.77 -3.30 -10.18
CA LEU A 284 -11.17 -3.54 -9.89
C LEU A 284 -11.36 -4.82 -9.06
N ALA A 285 -10.71 -5.93 -9.46
CA ALA A 285 -10.77 -7.18 -8.71
C ALA A 285 -10.23 -7.02 -7.28
N PHE A 286 -9.13 -6.27 -7.13
CA PHE A 286 -8.54 -5.93 -5.84
C PHE A 286 -9.53 -5.19 -4.94
N GLN A 287 -10.26 -4.22 -5.46
CA GLN A 287 -11.23 -3.45 -4.68
C GLN A 287 -12.46 -4.27 -4.30
N ILE A 288 -12.98 -5.10 -5.23
CA ILE A 288 -14.09 -6.03 -4.94
C ILE A 288 -13.67 -7.06 -3.88
N GLN A 289 -12.41 -7.53 -3.92
CA GLN A 289 -11.89 -8.44 -2.91
C GLN A 289 -11.77 -7.77 -1.53
N ASP A 290 -11.44 -6.47 -1.47
CA ASP A 290 -11.46 -5.72 -0.21
C ASP A 290 -12.86 -5.70 0.41
N ASP A 291 -13.90 -5.46 -0.41
CA ASP A 291 -15.29 -5.48 0.05
C ASP A 291 -15.72 -6.88 0.54
N ILE A 292 -15.28 -7.94 -0.16
CA ILE A 292 -15.55 -9.32 0.27
C ILE A 292 -14.90 -9.59 1.63
N LEU A 293 -13.65 -9.16 1.82
CA LEU A 293 -12.92 -9.35 3.06
C LEU A 293 -13.50 -8.54 4.22
N ASP A 294 -14.04 -7.34 3.98
CA ASP A 294 -14.71 -6.56 5.04
C ASP A 294 -15.93 -7.29 5.61
N VAL A 295 -16.64 -8.07 4.77
CA VAL A 295 -17.83 -8.84 5.18
C VAL A 295 -17.50 -10.23 5.70
N THR A 296 -16.49 -10.91 5.16
CA THR A 296 -16.18 -12.32 5.44
C THR A 296 -14.98 -12.53 6.35
N GLY A 297 -14.13 -11.52 6.53
CA GLY A 297 -12.92 -11.59 7.32
C GLY A 297 -13.22 -11.66 8.84
N SER A 298 -12.21 -12.01 9.62
CA SER A 298 -12.24 -11.84 11.07
C SER A 298 -11.40 -10.62 11.48
N GLN A 299 -11.80 -9.93 12.55
CA GLN A 299 -11.08 -8.77 13.05
C GLN A 299 -9.63 -9.12 13.44
N GLU A 300 -9.41 -10.35 13.91
CA GLU A 300 -8.09 -10.88 14.27
C GLU A 300 -7.16 -11.02 13.05
N VAL A 301 -7.75 -11.34 11.89
CA VAL A 301 -6.99 -11.57 10.64
C VAL A 301 -6.75 -10.27 9.89
N LEU A 302 -7.73 -9.36 9.85
CA LEU A 302 -7.66 -8.12 9.05
C LEU A 302 -6.94 -6.97 9.76
N GLY A 303 -6.78 -7.04 11.09
CA GLY A 303 -6.20 -5.95 11.89
C GLY A 303 -7.01 -4.63 11.82
N LYS A 304 -8.26 -4.69 11.29
CA LYS A 304 -9.23 -3.60 11.21
C LYS A 304 -10.59 -4.08 11.74
N PRO A 305 -11.46 -3.20 12.23
CA PRO A 305 -12.83 -3.57 12.53
C PRO A 305 -13.51 -4.14 11.29
N ILE A 306 -14.09 -5.32 11.39
CA ILE A 306 -14.98 -5.87 10.35
C ILE A 306 -16.30 -5.09 10.33
N HIS A 307 -17.02 -5.16 9.20
CA HIS A 307 -18.26 -4.39 8.97
C HIS A 307 -18.05 -2.87 9.11
N SER A 308 -16.84 -2.38 8.79
CA SER A 308 -16.52 -0.97 8.83
C SER A 308 -17.36 -0.19 7.79
N ASP A 309 -17.56 -0.76 6.60
CA ASP A 309 -18.39 -0.17 5.54
C ASP A 309 -19.87 -0.19 5.89
N GLU A 310 -20.35 -1.23 6.56
CA GLU A 310 -21.73 -1.33 7.04
C GLU A 310 -22.03 -0.30 8.14
N LYS A 311 -21.09 -0.07 9.07
CA LYS A 311 -21.19 0.99 10.09
C LYS A 311 -21.22 2.40 9.50
N ASN A 312 -20.53 2.60 8.38
CA ASN A 312 -20.43 3.88 7.68
C ASN A 312 -21.52 4.05 6.60
N GLU A 313 -22.47 3.11 6.49
CA GLU A 313 -23.53 3.11 5.47
C GLU A 313 -22.98 3.21 4.03
N LYS A 314 -21.76 2.72 3.79
CA LYS A 314 -21.13 2.77 2.46
C LYS A 314 -21.74 1.74 1.52
N THR A 315 -22.02 2.16 0.28
CA THR A 315 -22.31 1.22 -0.81
C THR A 315 -21.02 0.52 -1.23
N THR A 316 -21.01 -0.82 -1.19
CA THR A 316 -19.90 -1.67 -1.64
C THR A 316 -20.35 -2.56 -2.80
N TYR A 317 -19.41 -3.23 -3.48
CA TYR A 317 -19.78 -4.17 -4.54
C TYR A 317 -20.63 -5.33 -3.97
N VAL A 318 -20.31 -5.78 -2.74
CA VAL A 318 -21.06 -6.84 -2.04
C VAL A 318 -22.48 -6.39 -1.70
N THR A 319 -22.68 -5.15 -1.21
CA THR A 319 -24.04 -4.63 -0.93
C THR A 319 -24.84 -4.40 -2.21
N TRP A 320 -24.18 -4.10 -3.34
CA TRP A 320 -24.82 -3.87 -4.62
C TRP A 320 -25.20 -5.17 -5.36
N LYS A 321 -24.27 -6.16 -5.41
CA LYS A 321 -24.43 -7.37 -6.23
C LYS A 321 -24.61 -8.65 -5.42
N GLY A 322 -24.33 -8.62 -4.13
CA GLY A 322 -24.28 -9.81 -3.27
C GLY A 322 -22.93 -10.51 -3.31
N LEU A 323 -22.64 -11.28 -2.26
CA LEU A 323 -21.34 -11.91 -2.02
C LEU A 323 -20.92 -12.89 -3.13
N GLU A 324 -21.83 -13.77 -3.56
CA GLU A 324 -21.53 -14.78 -4.58
C GLU A 324 -21.24 -14.17 -5.96
N ALA A 325 -22.00 -13.12 -6.35
CA ALA A 325 -21.73 -12.39 -7.58
C ALA A 325 -20.41 -11.63 -7.51
N SER A 326 -20.03 -11.10 -6.35
CA SER A 326 -18.75 -10.43 -6.12
C SER A 326 -17.59 -11.41 -6.29
N ARG A 327 -17.67 -12.61 -5.71
CA ARG A 327 -16.65 -13.66 -5.89
C ARG A 327 -16.51 -14.09 -7.34
N ALA A 328 -17.62 -14.32 -8.03
CA ALA A 328 -17.60 -14.69 -9.44
C ALA A 328 -16.97 -13.59 -10.32
N GLU A 329 -17.20 -12.32 -10.00
CA GLU A 329 -16.61 -11.20 -10.73
C GLU A 329 -15.11 -11.07 -10.49
N VAL A 330 -14.65 -11.27 -9.25
CA VAL A 330 -13.21 -11.32 -8.92
C VAL A 330 -12.53 -12.43 -9.71
N GLU A 331 -13.10 -13.63 -9.73
CA GLU A 331 -12.54 -14.77 -10.48
C GLU A 331 -12.49 -14.49 -11.99
N ARG A 332 -13.56 -13.92 -12.56
CA ARG A 332 -13.63 -13.56 -13.98
C ARG A 332 -12.57 -12.55 -14.36
N LEU A 333 -12.47 -11.44 -13.60
CA LEU A 333 -11.49 -10.37 -13.85
C LEU A 333 -10.05 -10.88 -13.73
N SER A 334 -9.78 -11.74 -12.75
CA SER A 334 -8.48 -12.37 -12.53
C SER A 334 -8.05 -13.22 -13.71
N LYS A 335 -8.95 -14.11 -14.13
CA LYS A 335 -8.69 -14.99 -15.27
C LYS A 335 -8.42 -14.21 -16.55
N GLU A 336 -9.25 -13.22 -16.84
CA GLU A 336 -9.06 -12.37 -18.01
C GLU A 336 -7.76 -11.57 -17.96
N ALA A 337 -7.37 -11.04 -16.78
CA ALA A 337 -6.12 -10.30 -16.61
C ALA A 337 -4.90 -11.19 -16.86
N VAL A 338 -4.91 -12.42 -16.31
CA VAL A 338 -3.81 -13.39 -16.49
C VAL A 338 -3.73 -13.89 -17.94
N GLU A 339 -4.87 -14.19 -18.58
CA GLU A 339 -4.91 -14.60 -19.99
C GLU A 339 -4.34 -13.50 -20.90
N GLU A 340 -4.71 -12.24 -20.67
CA GLU A 340 -4.20 -11.10 -21.45
C GLU A 340 -2.69 -10.88 -21.19
N LEU A 341 -2.23 -11.03 -19.94
CA LEU A 341 -0.82 -10.93 -19.57
C LEU A 341 0.03 -11.98 -20.29
N ARG A 342 -0.41 -13.24 -20.29
CA ARG A 342 0.26 -14.34 -21.01
C ARG A 342 0.34 -14.12 -22.51
N GLY A 343 -0.60 -13.38 -23.08
CA GLY A 343 -0.63 -13.00 -24.49
C GLY A 343 0.39 -11.91 -24.87
N LEU A 344 0.89 -11.13 -23.91
CA LEU A 344 1.82 -10.04 -24.19
C LEU A 344 3.26 -10.50 -24.45
N LYS A 345 3.77 -11.35 -23.58
CA LYS A 345 5.11 -12.00 -23.66
C LYS A 345 5.13 -13.22 -22.74
N PRO A 346 6.13 -14.12 -22.85
CA PRO A 346 6.33 -15.13 -21.83
C PRO A 346 6.43 -14.41 -20.47
N ALA A 347 5.38 -14.52 -19.68
CA ALA A 347 5.28 -13.82 -18.41
C ALA A 347 6.38 -14.32 -17.46
N ASP A 348 7.06 -13.40 -16.78
CA ASP A 348 7.79 -13.74 -15.57
C ASP A 348 6.76 -14.36 -14.61
N PRO A 349 6.96 -15.61 -14.13
CA PRO A 349 6.04 -16.27 -13.23
C PRO A 349 5.69 -15.39 -11.99
N PHE A 350 6.66 -14.62 -11.53
CA PHE A 350 6.47 -13.72 -10.38
C PHE A 350 5.38 -12.66 -10.61
N LEU A 351 5.33 -12.01 -11.78
CA LEU A 351 4.29 -11.00 -12.04
C LEU A 351 2.89 -11.64 -12.06
N GLU A 352 2.76 -12.83 -12.66
CA GLU A 352 1.49 -13.56 -12.67
C GLU A 352 1.06 -13.93 -11.25
N GLU A 353 1.95 -14.51 -10.45
CA GLU A 353 1.68 -14.85 -9.05
C GLU A 353 1.39 -13.60 -8.21
N LEU A 354 2.10 -12.49 -8.46
CA LEU A 354 1.82 -11.22 -7.81
C LEU A 354 0.39 -10.76 -8.08
N LEU A 355 -0.05 -10.76 -9.33
CA LEU A 355 -1.42 -10.38 -9.68
C LEU A 355 -2.45 -11.31 -9.03
N LEU A 356 -2.23 -12.61 -9.05
CA LEU A 356 -3.10 -13.60 -8.41
C LEU A 356 -3.12 -13.43 -6.89
N SER A 357 -1.98 -13.17 -6.26
CA SER A 357 -1.89 -12.97 -4.80
C SER A 357 -2.66 -11.74 -4.31
N LEU A 358 -2.80 -10.70 -5.17
CA LEU A 358 -3.57 -9.50 -4.84
C LEU A 358 -5.07 -9.77 -4.84
N ILE A 359 -5.50 -10.69 -5.66
CA ILE A 359 -6.89 -10.99 -5.94
C ILE A 359 -7.40 -12.08 -4.99
N HIS A 360 -6.58 -13.09 -4.68
CA HIS A 360 -6.93 -14.22 -3.81
C HIS A 360 -6.44 -14.07 -2.38
N ARG A 361 -6.07 -12.86 -1.96
CA ARG A 361 -5.63 -12.61 -0.59
C ARG A 361 -6.74 -12.90 0.43
N GLU A 362 -6.32 -13.41 1.56
CA GLU A 362 -7.17 -13.60 2.74
C GLU A 362 -7.04 -12.44 3.74
N LYS A 363 -6.10 -11.51 3.48
CA LYS A 363 -5.72 -10.39 4.36
C LYS A 363 -5.45 -9.10 3.58
#